data_f625676a92e26a821c08c88d3636cd5a
#
_entry.id   f625676a92e26a821c08c88d3636cd5a
#
_cell.length_a   1.000
_cell.length_b   1.000
_cell.length_c   1.000
_cell.angle_alpha   90.00
_cell.angle_beta   90.00
_cell.angle_gamma   90.00
#
_symmetry.space_group_name_H-M   'P 1'
#
loop_
_entity.id
_entity.type
_entity.pdbx_description
1 polymer ?
#
loop_
_entity_poly.entity_id
_entity_poly.type
_entity_poly.pdbx_seq_one_letter_code
_entity_poly.pdbx_strand_id
1 'polypeptide(L)'
;MTPIKSVLSVAQAKIYEQLGDAWLPRIYRERIRKLRTRSYHFEKLGASAHVLIQHTLLGVELKIGRRRLLCPDLATARYLSVFARIGCSDVAVPYDITKISRLADELESSWYRMLLLVEQEGRGQSARFKARLRGLLLATIRAEIQEAGAGTRVPEFRQNTKQRSK
;
A
#
# COMPACT_ATOMS: atom_id res chain seq x y z
N MET A 1 -10.84 27.55 -21.27
CA MET A 1 -9.95 26.39 -21.15
C MET A 1 -9.70 26.04 -19.70
N THR A 2 -9.97 24.81 -19.31
CA THR A 2 -9.76 24.38 -17.93
C THR A 2 -8.27 24.13 -17.70
N PRO A 3 -7.66 24.70 -16.64
CA PRO A 3 -6.26 24.47 -16.34
C PRO A 3 -6.00 22.95 -16.07
N ILE A 4 -4.84 22.47 -16.45
CA ILE A 4 -4.44 21.07 -16.24
C ILE A 4 -4.55 20.67 -14.78
N LYS A 5 -4.15 21.53 -13.85
CA LYS A 5 -4.25 21.28 -12.41
C LYS A 5 -5.69 21.04 -11.97
N SER A 6 -6.64 21.78 -12.54
CA SER A 6 -8.06 21.62 -12.25
C SER A 6 -8.59 20.29 -12.76
N VAL A 7 -8.21 19.89 -13.97
CA VAL A 7 -8.59 18.60 -14.56
C VAL A 7 -8.02 17.44 -13.74
N LEU A 8 -6.76 17.54 -13.34
CA LEU A 8 -6.11 16.53 -12.50
C LEU A 8 -6.80 16.41 -11.14
N SER A 9 -7.14 17.53 -10.50
CA SER A 9 -7.83 17.53 -9.21
C SER A 9 -9.20 16.89 -9.30
N VAL A 10 -9.96 17.18 -10.35
CA VAL A 10 -11.28 16.58 -10.58
C VAL A 10 -11.15 15.07 -10.79
N ALA A 11 -10.20 14.62 -11.61
CA ALA A 11 -9.98 13.22 -11.87
C ALA A 11 -9.55 12.48 -10.58
N GLN A 12 -8.67 13.09 -9.80
CA GLN A 12 -8.23 12.52 -8.52
C GLN A 12 -9.39 12.37 -7.54
N ALA A 13 -10.24 13.38 -7.42
CA ALA A 13 -11.41 13.34 -6.55
C ALA A 13 -12.40 12.26 -6.97
N LYS A 14 -12.63 12.09 -8.28
CA LYS A 14 -13.52 11.06 -8.81
C LYS A 14 -13.00 9.65 -8.50
N ILE A 15 -11.70 9.44 -8.63
CA ILE A 15 -11.08 8.14 -8.35
C ILE A 15 -11.21 7.82 -6.85
N TYR A 16 -10.92 8.79 -6.00
CA TYR A 16 -11.08 8.65 -4.55
C TYR A 16 -12.51 8.25 -4.19
N GLU A 17 -13.49 8.95 -4.76
CA GLU A 17 -14.91 8.70 -4.51
C GLU A 17 -15.33 7.31 -5.00
N GLN A 18 -14.89 6.91 -6.19
CA GLN A 18 -15.24 5.62 -6.76
C GLN A 18 -14.60 4.44 -6.02
N LEU A 19 -13.41 4.62 -5.46
CA LEU A 19 -12.77 3.59 -4.66
C LEU A 19 -13.49 3.39 -3.32
N GLY A 20 -13.96 4.47 -2.70
CA GLY A 20 -14.72 4.36 -1.45
C GLY A 20 -13.99 3.55 -0.39
N ASP A 21 -14.59 2.46 0.06
CA ASP A 21 -14.01 1.57 1.05
C ASP A 21 -12.75 0.83 0.56
N ALA A 22 -12.56 0.76 -0.76
CA ALA A 22 -11.37 0.17 -1.37
C ALA A 22 -10.21 1.18 -1.50
N TRP A 23 -10.37 2.40 -1.00
CA TRP A 23 -9.27 3.36 -0.90
C TRP A 23 -8.19 2.76 0.00
N LEU A 24 -7.00 2.54 -0.54
CA LEU A 24 -5.95 1.76 0.12
C LEU A 24 -5.59 2.26 1.52
N PRO A 25 -5.41 3.56 1.76
CA PRO A 25 -5.15 4.06 3.12
C PRO A 25 -6.28 3.77 4.10
N ARG A 26 -7.53 3.68 3.63
CA ARG A 26 -8.65 3.32 4.49
C ARG A 26 -8.54 1.86 4.94
N ILE A 27 -8.19 0.95 4.02
CA ILE A 27 -7.91 -0.45 4.36
C ILE A 27 -6.80 -0.52 5.40
N TYR A 28 -5.73 0.24 5.19
CA TYR A 28 -4.59 0.30 6.09
C TYR A 28 -4.99 0.76 7.50
N ARG A 29 -5.72 1.88 7.61
CA ARG A 29 -6.15 2.40 8.90
C ARG A 29 -7.15 1.49 9.61
N GLU A 30 -8.15 1.01 8.88
CA GLU A 30 -9.28 0.31 9.49
C GLU A 30 -9.05 -1.17 9.70
N ARG A 31 -8.22 -1.81 8.88
CA ARG A 31 -8.02 -3.26 8.93
C ARG A 31 -6.64 -3.68 9.36
N ILE A 32 -5.62 -2.92 9.05
CA ILE A 32 -4.24 -3.27 9.37
C ILE A 32 -3.82 -2.66 10.69
N ARG A 33 -4.01 -1.34 10.85
CA ARG A 33 -3.55 -0.64 12.07
C ARG A 33 -4.29 -1.03 13.33
N LYS A 34 -5.44 -1.66 13.23
CA LYS A 34 -6.20 -2.18 14.38
C LYS A 34 -5.69 -3.54 14.86
N LEU A 35 -4.88 -4.20 14.08
CA LEU A 35 -4.30 -5.49 14.43
C LEU A 35 -3.01 -5.30 15.22
N ARG A 36 -2.56 -6.38 15.85
CA ARG A 36 -1.20 -6.44 16.37
C ARG A 36 -0.24 -6.49 15.19
N THR A 37 0.62 -5.46 15.09
CA THR A 37 1.52 -5.30 13.96
C THR A 37 2.94 -5.04 14.43
N ARG A 38 3.87 -5.33 13.53
CA ARG A 38 5.26 -4.90 13.62
C ARG A 38 5.54 -3.90 12.52
N SER A 39 6.53 -3.06 12.72
CA SER A 39 6.98 -2.14 11.68
C SER A 39 7.93 -2.84 10.73
N TYR A 40 7.75 -2.62 9.44
CA TYR A 40 8.69 -3.04 8.40
C TYR A 40 9.21 -1.79 7.69
N HIS A 41 10.53 -1.67 7.62
CA HIS A 41 11.18 -0.53 6.96
C HIS A 41 11.73 -0.95 5.61
N PHE A 42 11.27 -0.28 4.56
CA PHE A 42 11.87 -0.40 3.22
C PHE A 42 13.06 0.55 3.14
N GLU A 43 14.19 0.04 2.69
CA GLU A 43 15.31 0.91 2.39
C GLU A 43 14.94 1.83 1.24
N LYS A 44 15.60 2.98 1.15
CA LYS A 44 15.29 4.01 0.17
C LYS A 44 15.17 3.43 -1.24
N LEU A 45 13.98 3.55 -1.81
CA LEU A 45 13.67 3.05 -3.15
C LEU A 45 13.84 4.17 -4.16
N GLY A 46 14.34 3.83 -5.34
CA GLY A 46 14.36 4.76 -6.46
C GLY A 46 12.94 5.06 -6.93
N ALA A 47 12.72 6.26 -7.48
CA ALA A 47 11.41 6.73 -7.90
C ALA A 47 10.73 5.83 -8.97
N SER A 48 11.51 5.05 -9.70
CA SER A 48 11.02 4.16 -10.76
C SER A 48 11.40 2.70 -10.52
N ALA A 49 11.52 2.31 -9.25
CA ALA A 49 11.87 0.94 -8.91
C ALA A 49 10.80 -0.05 -9.39
N HIS A 50 11.23 -1.08 -10.09
CA HIS A 50 10.35 -2.19 -10.46
C HIS A 50 10.21 -3.15 -9.30
N VAL A 51 9.00 -3.65 -9.08
CA VAL A 51 8.70 -4.61 -8.01
C VAL A 51 8.27 -5.91 -8.64
N LEU A 52 8.93 -6.99 -8.24
CA LEU A 52 8.71 -8.32 -8.81
C LEU A 52 8.81 -9.39 -7.73
N ILE A 53 7.90 -10.34 -7.78
CA ILE A 53 7.95 -11.52 -6.89
C ILE A 53 8.55 -12.67 -7.68
N GLN A 54 9.57 -13.33 -7.12
CA GLN A 54 10.26 -14.45 -7.75
C GLN A 54 10.29 -15.65 -6.82
N HIS A 55 10.12 -16.83 -7.40
CA HIS A 55 10.32 -18.08 -6.69
C HIS A 55 11.76 -18.55 -6.95
N THR A 56 12.53 -18.73 -5.89
CA THR A 56 13.92 -19.15 -5.97
C THR A 56 14.12 -20.46 -5.22
N LEU A 57 15.31 -21.03 -5.33
CA LEU A 57 15.65 -22.22 -4.56
C LEU A 57 15.62 -21.98 -3.05
N LEU A 58 15.79 -20.72 -2.62
CA LEU A 58 15.79 -20.34 -1.21
C LEU A 58 14.39 -19.98 -0.71
N GLY A 59 13.40 -19.90 -1.60
CA GLY A 59 12.02 -19.53 -1.24
C GLY A 59 11.47 -18.40 -2.09
N VAL A 60 10.56 -17.61 -1.51
CA VAL A 60 9.93 -16.49 -2.20
C VAL A 60 10.76 -15.23 -1.99
N GLU A 61 11.09 -14.56 -3.07
CA GLU A 61 11.91 -13.36 -3.04
C GLU A 61 11.13 -12.18 -3.62
N LEU A 62 11.18 -11.06 -2.92
CA LEU A 62 10.66 -9.79 -3.40
C LEU A 62 11.82 -8.97 -3.95
N LYS A 63 11.80 -8.70 -5.25
CA LYS A 63 12.81 -7.88 -5.89
C LYS A 63 12.28 -6.47 -6.08
N ILE A 64 12.98 -5.49 -5.54
CA ILE A 64 12.63 -4.08 -5.62
C ILE A 64 13.82 -3.36 -6.25
N GLY A 65 13.73 -3.06 -7.54
CA GLY A 65 14.86 -2.55 -8.28
C GLY A 65 16.00 -3.56 -8.25
N ARG A 66 17.13 -3.18 -7.69
CA ARG A 66 18.32 -4.06 -7.55
C ARG A 66 18.35 -4.81 -6.21
N ARG A 67 17.45 -4.48 -5.30
CA ARG A 67 17.41 -5.10 -3.98
C ARG A 67 16.57 -6.36 -3.98
N ARG A 68 17.00 -7.33 -3.20
CA ARG A 68 16.30 -8.61 -3.07
C ARG A 68 15.99 -8.84 -1.60
N LEU A 69 14.74 -9.19 -1.33
CA LEU A 69 14.26 -9.43 0.01
C LEU A 69 13.67 -10.83 0.07
N LEU A 70 14.25 -11.69 0.88
CA LEU A 70 13.71 -13.03 1.09
C LEU A 70 12.51 -12.92 2.02
N CYS A 71 11.37 -13.41 1.57
CA CYS A 71 10.12 -13.40 2.33
C CYS A 71 9.82 -14.80 2.86
N PRO A 72 9.19 -14.90 4.05
CA PRO A 72 8.88 -16.22 4.62
C PRO A 72 7.86 -17.00 3.79
N ASP A 73 6.99 -16.32 3.05
CA ASP A 73 5.96 -16.95 2.25
C ASP A 73 5.49 -16.00 1.13
N LEU A 74 4.68 -16.54 0.23
CA LEU A 74 4.13 -15.78 -0.90
C LEU A 74 3.19 -14.68 -0.44
N ALA A 75 2.38 -14.94 0.56
CA ALA A 75 1.41 -13.95 1.06
C ALA A 75 2.11 -12.69 1.57
N THR A 76 3.20 -12.86 2.33
CA THR A 76 4.00 -11.74 2.84
C THR A 76 4.64 -10.98 1.68
N ALA A 77 5.18 -11.67 0.68
CA ALA A 77 5.76 -11.02 -0.49
C ALA A 77 4.72 -10.20 -1.24
N ARG A 78 3.53 -10.75 -1.44
CA ARG A 78 2.41 -10.04 -2.08
C ARG A 78 2.00 -8.80 -1.28
N TYR A 79 1.87 -8.95 0.03
CA TYR A 79 1.52 -7.86 0.94
C TYR A 79 2.54 -6.71 0.82
N LEU A 80 3.80 -7.01 0.98
CA LEU A 80 4.87 -6.01 0.93
C LEU A 80 5.02 -5.41 -0.46
N SER A 81 4.76 -6.17 -1.53
CA SER A 81 4.91 -5.68 -2.90
C SER A 81 4.01 -4.49 -3.20
N VAL A 82 2.80 -4.46 -2.65
CA VAL A 82 1.88 -3.36 -2.86
C VAL A 82 2.45 -2.07 -2.26
N PHE A 83 2.94 -2.13 -1.03
CA PHE A 83 3.54 -0.96 -0.36
C PHE A 83 4.83 -0.53 -1.03
N ALA A 84 5.62 -1.48 -1.54
CA ALA A 84 6.83 -1.17 -2.30
C ALA A 84 6.49 -0.43 -3.61
N ARG A 85 5.44 -0.84 -4.31
CA ARG A 85 4.98 -0.17 -5.53
C ARG A 85 4.50 1.25 -5.26
N ILE A 86 3.86 1.45 -4.11
CA ILE A 86 3.43 2.78 -3.68
C ILE A 86 4.63 3.65 -3.32
N GLY A 87 5.71 3.05 -2.84
CA GLY A 87 6.91 3.75 -2.42
C GLY A 87 6.90 4.15 -0.95
N CYS A 88 6.20 3.39 -0.12
CA CYS A 88 6.18 3.63 1.33
C CYS A 88 7.53 3.30 1.95
N SER A 89 7.93 4.06 2.98
CA SER A 89 9.17 3.78 3.71
C SER A 89 8.94 2.82 4.88
N ASP A 90 7.91 3.06 5.67
CA ASP A 90 7.59 2.24 6.84
C ASP A 90 6.15 1.81 6.77
N VAL A 91 5.90 0.52 7.02
CA VAL A 91 4.55 -0.03 6.99
C VAL A 91 4.34 -0.99 8.15
N ALA A 92 3.10 -1.05 8.62
CA ALA A 92 2.69 -2.02 9.61
C ALA A 92 2.42 -3.36 8.94
N VAL A 93 2.96 -4.43 9.51
CA VAL A 93 2.75 -5.80 9.03
C VAL A 93 2.14 -6.61 10.17
N PRO A 94 1.01 -7.28 9.96
CA PRO A 94 0.41 -8.10 11.01
C PRO A 94 1.32 -9.25 11.44
N TYR A 95 1.31 -9.55 12.74
CA TYR A 95 1.99 -10.75 13.24
C TYR A 95 1.25 -12.02 12.84
N ASP A 96 -0.07 -11.95 12.71
CA ASP A 96 -0.89 -13.11 12.36
C ASP A 96 -0.81 -13.40 10.86
N ILE A 97 -0.07 -14.45 10.51
CA ILE A 97 0.17 -14.86 9.12
C ILE A 97 -1.14 -15.17 8.39
N THR A 98 -2.14 -15.70 9.10
CA THR A 98 -3.42 -16.07 8.48
C THR A 98 -4.17 -14.87 7.93
N LYS A 99 -3.95 -13.69 8.50
CA LYS A 99 -4.59 -12.45 8.06
C LYS A 99 -3.86 -11.80 6.89
N ILE A 100 -2.56 -12.07 6.73
CA ILE A 100 -1.74 -11.44 5.69
C ILE A 100 -2.25 -11.80 4.30
N SER A 101 -2.62 -13.06 4.06
CA SER A 101 -3.09 -13.51 2.75
C SER A 101 -4.37 -12.77 2.31
N ARG A 102 -5.34 -12.64 3.22
CA ARG A 102 -6.59 -11.91 2.93
C ARG A 102 -6.32 -10.43 2.70
N LEU A 103 -5.47 -9.83 3.52
CA LEU A 103 -5.10 -8.42 3.37
C LEU A 103 -4.35 -8.18 2.07
N ALA A 104 -3.47 -9.10 1.68
CA ALA A 104 -2.77 -9.01 0.38
C ALA A 104 -3.78 -9.00 -0.76
N ASP A 105 -4.80 -9.86 -0.73
CA ASP A 105 -5.86 -9.88 -1.73
C ASP A 105 -6.57 -8.52 -1.81
N GLU A 106 -6.94 -7.97 -0.67
CA GLU A 106 -7.63 -6.67 -0.61
C GLU A 106 -6.76 -5.52 -1.11
N LEU A 107 -5.48 -5.52 -0.72
CA LEU A 107 -4.53 -4.49 -1.13
C LEU A 107 -4.26 -4.56 -2.63
N GLU A 108 -4.05 -5.75 -3.16
CA GLU A 108 -3.84 -5.93 -4.60
C GLU A 108 -5.07 -5.53 -5.40
N SER A 109 -6.25 -5.91 -4.95
CA SER A 109 -7.50 -5.53 -5.59
C SER A 109 -7.68 -4.01 -5.62
N SER A 110 -7.41 -3.33 -4.50
CA SER A 110 -7.43 -1.87 -4.41
C SER A 110 -6.45 -1.24 -5.38
N TRP A 111 -5.23 -1.75 -5.41
CA TRP A 111 -4.16 -1.25 -6.28
C TRP A 111 -4.55 -1.34 -7.76
N TYR A 112 -4.98 -2.52 -8.21
CA TYR A 112 -5.36 -2.71 -9.62
C TYR A 112 -6.59 -1.90 -10.00
N ARG A 113 -7.54 -1.78 -9.09
CA ARG A 113 -8.73 -0.96 -9.32
C ARG A 113 -8.36 0.52 -9.46
N MET A 114 -7.44 1.01 -8.66
CA MET A 114 -6.94 2.38 -8.79
C MET A 114 -6.28 2.58 -10.16
N LEU A 115 -5.44 1.65 -10.60
CA LEU A 115 -4.80 1.75 -11.91
C LEU A 115 -5.83 1.76 -13.04
N LEU A 116 -6.87 0.93 -12.94
CA LEU A 116 -7.95 0.90 -13.92
C LEU A 116 -8.69 2.23 -13.97
N LEU A 117 -8.96 2.83 -12.81
CA LEU A 117 -9.65 4.12 -12.72
C LEU A 117 -8.79 5.25 -13.29
N VAL A 118 -7.46 5.19 -13.13
CA VAL A 118 -6.55 6.14 -13.76
C VAL A 118 -6.71 6.07 -15.28
N GLU A 119 -6.78 4.87 -15.85
CA GLU A 119 -7.00 4.71 -17.28
C GLU A 119 -8.37 5.24 -17.72
N GLN A 120 -9.42 4.98 -16.95
CA GLN A 120 -10.77 5.45 -17.26
C GLN A 120 -10.90 6.97 -17.19
N GLU A 121 -10.41 7.57 -16.12
CA GLU A 121 -10.48 9.02 -15.94
C GLU A 121 -9.49 9.76 -16.85
N GLY A 122 -8.43 9.08 -17.27
CA GLY A 122 -7.46 9.63 -18.22
C GLY A 122 -7.79 9.36 -19.68
N ARG A 123 -8.95 8.77 -19.97
CA ARG A 123 -9.34 8.44 -21.34
C ARG A 123 -9.37 9.70 -22.19
N GLY A 124 -8.72 9.64 -23.36
CA GLY A 124 -8.60 10.80 -24.23
C GLY A 124 -7.48 11.76 -23.84
N GLN A 125 -6.81 11.52 -22.73
CA GLN A 125 -5.67 12.33 -22.28
C GLN A 125 -4.34 11.66 -22.67
N SER A 126 -3.27 12.43 -22.57
CA SER A 126 -1.93 11.93 -22.90
C SER A 126 -1.44 10.93 -21.85
N ALA A 127 -0.42 10.13 -22.25
CA ALA A 127 0.26 9.25 -21.32
C ALA A 127 0.89 10.03 -20.15
N ARG A 128 1.37 11.24 -20.42
CA ARG A 128 1.95 12.13 -19.42
C ARG A 128 0.89 12.55 -18.38
N PHE A 129 -0.32 12.85 -18.83
CA PHE A 129 -1.44 13.18 -17.92
C PHE A 129 -1.73 12.02 -16.98
N LYS A 130 -1.85 10.80 -17.53
CA LYS A 130 -2.12 9.60 -16.74
C LYS A 130 -1.01 9.33 -15.74
N ALA A 131 0.25 9.53 -16.13
CA ALA A 131 1.39 9.36 -15.23
C ALA A 131 1.37 10.37 -14.08
N ARG A 132 1.01 11.62 -14.37
CA ARG A 132 0.87 12.66 -13.33
C ARG A 132 -0.29 12.36 -12.39
N LEU A 133 -1.42 11.91 -12.93
CA LEU A 133 -2.58 11.53 -12.12
C LEU A 133 -2.23 10.38 -11.17
N ARG A 134 -1.57 9.35 -11.69
CA ARG A 134 -1.10 8.24 -10.87
C ARG A 134 -0.13 8.72 -9.80
N GLY A 135 0.82 9.58 -10.16
CA GLY A 135 1.79 10.13 -9.21
C GLY A 135 1.14 10.92 -8.08
N LEU A 136 0.11 11.70 -8.37
CA LEU A 136 -0.65 12.43 -7.35
C LEU A 136 -1.38 11.50 -6.40
N LEU A 137 -2.01 10.45 -6.94
CA LEU A 137 -2.69 9.44 -6.13
C LEU A 137 -1.70 8.72 -5.23
N LEU A 138 -0.56 8.31 -5.76
CA LEU A 138 0.48 7.63 -4.98
C LEU A 138 1.03 8.52 -3.87
N ALA A 139 1.24 9.80 -4.15
CA ALA A 139 1.71 10.75 -3.14
C ALA A 139 0.70 10.89 -2.00
N THR A 140 -0.59 10.98 -2.33
CA THR A 140 -1.66 11.05 -1.34
C THR A 140 -1.73 9.76 -0.51
N ILE A 141 -1.65 8.61 -1.15
CA ILE A 141 -1.68 7.32 -0.49
C ILE A 141 -0.50 7.19 0.49
N ARG A 142 0.72 7.53 0.04
CA ARG A 142 1.91 7.50 0.91
C ARG A 142 1.75 8.39 2.13
N ALA A 143 1.26 9.61 1.93
CA ALA A 143 1.08 10.56 3.01
C ALA A 143 0.08 10.05 4.05
N GLU A 144 -1.04 9.49 3.62
CA GLU A 144 -2.06 8.97 4.52
C GLU A 144 -1.59 7.71 5.27
N ILE A 145 -0.83 6.83 4.61
CA ILE A 145 -0.25 5.65 5.26
C ILE A 145 0.77 6.08 6.31
N GLN A 146 1.63 7.03 5.98
CA GLN A 146 2.63 7.56 6.90
C GLN A 146 1.98 8.21 8.12
N GLU A 147 0.91 8.95 7.92
CA GLU A 147 0.14 9.56 9.00
C GLU A 147 -0.47 8.51 9.94
N ALA A 148 -0.95 7.41 9.37
CA ALA A 148 -1.51 6.31 10.15
C ALA A 148 -0.44 5.55 10.95
N GLY A 149 0.82 5.64 10.54
CA GLY A 149 1.95 5.09 11.28
C GLY A 149 2.21 3.61 11.01
N ALA A 150 3.33 3.13 11.53
CA ALA A 150 3.76 1.76 11.34
C ALA A 150 4.35 1.13 12.61
N GLY A 151 4.19 1.81 13.73
CA GLY A 151 4.70 1.29 15.00
C GLY A 151 3.96 0.04 15.46
N THR A 152 4.57 -0.68 16.39
CA THR A 152 3.97 -1.87 16.97
C THR A 152 2.67 -1.54 17.69
N ARG A 153 1.63 -2.35 17.43
CA ARG A 153 0.36 -2.24 18.16
C ARG A 153 0.09 -3.53 18.90
N VAL A 154 -0.45 -3.36 20.10
CA VAL A 154 -0.87 -4.48 20.94
C VAL A 154 -2.39 -4.40 21.08
N PRO A 155 -3.12 -5.52 20.87
CA PRO A 155 -4.56 -5.53 21.06
C PRO A 155 -4.94 -5.03 22.44
N GLU A 156 -6.06 -4.34 22.53
CA GLU A 156 -6.54 -3.69 23.75
C GLU A 156 -6.69 -4.65 24.94
N PHE A 157 -7.18 -5.87 24.69
CA PHE A 157 -7.32 -6.87 25.75
C PHE A 157 -5.98 -7.25 26.37
N ARG A 158 -4.89 -7.18 25.64
CA ARG A 158 -3.54 -7.46 26.13
C ARG A 158 -3.04 -6.35 27.04
N GLN A 159 -3.38 -5.11 26.73
CA GLN A 159 -3.05 -3.96 27.57
C GLN A 159 -3.75 -4.09 28.93
N ASN A 160 -5.02 -4.46 28.92
CA ASN A 160 -5.78 -4.68 30.13
C ASN A 160 -5.20 -5.80 31.01
N THR A 161 -4.73 -6.88 30.38
CA THR A 161 -4.08 -7.98 31.08
C THR A 161 -2.80 -7.52 31.76
N LYS A 162 -2.00 -6.68 31.10
CA LYS A 162 -0.79 -6.10 31.69
C LYS A 162 -1.11 -5.21 32.90
N GLN A 163 -2.19 -4.47 32.84
CA GLN A 163 -2.62 -3.63 33.97
C GLN A 163 -3.06 -4.46 35.16
N ARG A 164 -3.67 -5.62 34.91
CA ARG A 164 -4.13 -6.51 35.98
C ARG A 164 -2.99 -7.26 36.67
N SER A 165 -1.87 -7.44 35.99
CA SER A 165 -0.73 -8.16 36.56
C SER A 165 0.16 -7.28 37.43
N LYS A 166 -0.17 -6.04 37.60
CA LYS A 166 0.46 -5.12 38.54
C LYS A 166 -0.31 -5.12 39.85
#